data_921971e88427060d602a015e23238d41
#
_entry.id   921971e88427060d602a015e23238d41
#
_cell.length_a   1.000
_cell.length_b   1.000
_cell.length_c   1.000
_cell.angle_alpha   90.00
_cell.angle_beta   90.00
_cell.angle_gamma   90.00
#
_symmetry.space_group_name_H-M   'P 1'
#
loop_
_entity.id
_entity.type
_entity.pdbx_description
1 polymer ?
#
loop_
_entity_poly.entity_id
_entity_poly.type
_entity_poly.pdbx_seq_one_letter_code
_entity_poly.pdbx_strand_id
1 'polypeptide(L)'
;MKKITLMFVFFICLVGFSQTNNSRNAPISYLDDNNPTYAQSEPRVSSNVEITASGVGDCDIGNVDASEFGSGVFGPNYLIGVAFTLEEEGTINSINSISLETSSLVQMAVYNDLTGVPDDLIVFSEIAEVVNGMNVYPVTPTVIPPGDYWIMAVFEVSGNNSNVFIGEGQTVFYTDLPFGDPIPLNAQDFLSYENQDFLFSLDITCDVLGNNDNTIEGFSFYPNPVTDAINLSSIENIERVTIYNILGQKVIDQDINATSSQLNVSNLVTGAYLMQVSVDGKTATYKVLKN
;
A
#
# COMPACT_ATOMS: atom_id res chain seq x y z
N MET A 1 -69.31 5.06 40.79
CA MET A 1 -68.09 4.45 40.25
C MET A 1 -67.36 5.51 39.44
N LYS A 2 -66.31 6.13 40.03
CA LYS A 2 -65.50 7.15 39.35
C LYS A 2 -64.30 6.46 38.69
N LYS A 3 -64.21 6.56 37.38
CA LYS A 3 -63.01 6.09 36.61
C LYS A 3 -61.94 7.14 36.77
N ILE A 4 -60.76 6.72 37.33
CA ILE A 4 -59.59 7.53 37.41
C ILE A 4 -58.78 7.15 36.16
N THR A 5 -58.58 8.11 35.23
CA THR A 5 -57.72 7.99 34.07
C THR A 5 -56.31 8.42 34.50
N LEU A 6 -55.38 7.49 34.52
CA LEU A 6 -53.99 7.75 34.84
C LEU A 6 -53.31 8.21 33.55
N MET A 7 -52.92 9.47 33.52
CA MET A 7 -52.18 10.09 32.41
C MET A 7 -50.69 9.88 32.65
N PHE A 8 -50.05 8.98 31.88
CA PHE A 8 -48.61 8.83 31.87
C PHE A 8 -47.99 9.99 31.07
N VAL A 9 -47.33 10.89 31.75
CA VAL A 9 -46.49 11.91 31.13
C VAL A 9 -45.12 11.29 30.91
N PHE A 10 -44.79 10.99 29.64
CA PHE A 10 -43.42 10.60 29.23
C PHE A 10 -42.55 11.87 29.26
N PHE A 11 -41.69 11.96 30.25
CA PHE A 11 -40.58 12.92 30.25
C PHE A 11 -39.49 12.36 29.33
N ILE A 12 -39.43 12.85 28.09
CA ILE A 12 -38.28 12.63 27.23
C ILE A 12 -37.19 13.56 27.75
N CYS A 13 -36.22 12.98 28.47
CA CYS A 13 -35.00 13.65 28.83
C CYS A 13 -34.14 13.72 27.56
N LEU A 14 -34.20 14.84 26.83
CA LEU A 14 -33.23 15.19 25.81
C LEU A 14 -31.92 15.46 26.54
N VAL A 15 -31.07 14.43 26.60
CA VAL A 15 -29.66 14.62 26.93
C VAL A 15 -29.05 15.29 25.72
N GLY A 16 -28.96 16.62 25.76
CA GLY A 16 -28.16 17.38 24.83
C GLY A 16 -26.72 16.98 25.08
N PHE A 17 -26.13 16.25 24.14
CA PHE A 17 -24.69 16.15 24.04
C PHE A 17 -24.17 17.53 23.66
N SER A 18 -23.74 18.28 24.66
CA SER A 18 -22.90 19.44 24.48
C SER A 18 -21.54 18.89 24.02
N GLN A 19 -21.31 18.94 22.73
CA GLN A 19 -19.93 18.86 22.25
C GLN A 19 -19.21 20.09 22.81
N THR A 20 -18.50 19.90 23.89
CA THR A 20 -17.47 20.84 24.27
C THR A 20 -16.37 20.69 23.22
N ASN A 21 -16.31 21.66 22.30
CA ASN A 21 -15.13 21.90 21.49
C ASN A 21 -13.98 22.22 22.44
N ASN A 22 -13.38 21.20 23.01
CA ASN A 22 -12.03 21.29 23.53
C ASN A 22 -11.10 21.30 22.31
N SER A 23 -10.82 22.49 21.79
CA SER A 23 -9.66 22.75 20.97
C SER A 23 -8.42 22.56 21.83
N ARG A 24 -8.15 21.32 22.21
CA ARG A 24 -6.86 20.91 22.75
C ARG A 24 -6.02 20.56 21.56
N ASN A 25 -5.09 21.47 21.23
CA ASN A 25 -3.91 21.27 20.43
C ASN A 25 -4.04 20.11 19.44
N ALA A 26 -4.49 20.43 18.23
CA ALA A 26 -4.41 19.45 17.15
C ALA A 26 -2.97 18.91 17.13
N PRO A 27 -2.77 17.59 16.95
CA PRO A 27 -1.42 16.99 16.96
C PRO A 27 -0.53 17.52 15.85
N ILE A 28 -1.08 18.32 14.95
CA ILE A 28 -0.39 18.96 13.84
C ILE A 28 -0.69 20.46 13.87
N SER A 29 0.35 21.28 13.84
CA SER A 29 0.24 22.72 13.59
C SER A 29 0.72 23.01 12.18
N TYR A 30 -0.16 23.62 11.37
CA TYR A 30 0.30 24.29 10.15
C TYR A 30 1.18 25.46 10.54
N LEU A 31 2.28 25.64 9.82
CA LEU A 31 3.07 26.86 9.93
C LEU A 31 2.19 28.01 9.42
N ASP A 32 1.82 28.94 10.34
CA ASP A 32 0.87 30.02 10.10
C ASP A 32 1.34 30.90 8.92
N ASP A 33 0.52 31.02 7.87
CA ASP A 33 0.74 31.86 6.69
C ASP A 33 0.91 33.36 6.99
N ASN A 34 0.68 33.77 8.24
CA ASN A 34 0.84 35.17 8.67
C ASN A 34 2.26 35.53 9.14
N ASN A 35 3.21 34.63 9.06
CA ASN A 35 4.61 34.94 9.33
C ASN A 35 5.33 35.31 8.02
N PRO A 36 5.65 36.60 7.77
CA PRO A 36 6.25 37.05 6.51
C PRO A 36 7.67 36.51 6.24
N THR A 37 8.21 35.69 7.11
CA THR A 37 9.50 35.04 6.93
C THR A 37 9.42 33.74 6.15
N TYR A 38 8.25 33.19 5.93
CA TYR A 38 8.00 32.04 5.09
C TYR A 38 7.43 32.47 3.73
N ALA A 39 8.22 33.24 2.98
CA ALA A 39 7.98 33.39 1.56
C ALA A 39 8.03 31.98 0.96
N GLN A 40 6.96 31.62 0.23
CA GLN A 40 6.83 30.41 -0.55
C GLN A 40 8.19 29.96 -1.11
N SER A 41 8.90 29.13 -0.38
CA SER A 41 9.91 28.31 -1.01
C SER A 41 9.10 27.25 -1.73
N GLU A 42 9.04 27.38 -3.06
CA GLU A 42 8.63 26.26 -3.91
C GLU A 42 9.22 24.98 -3.35
N PRO A 43 8.49 23.85 -3.32
CA PRO A 43 9.02 22.60 -2.87
C PRO A 43 10.28 22.32 -3.68
N ARG A 44 11.44 22.62 -3.12
CA ARG A 44 12.70 22.20 -3.68
C ARG A 44 12.79 20.72 -3.36
N VAL A 45 12.11 19.93 -4.16
CA VAL A 45 12.46 18.53 -4.32
C VAL A 45 13.92 18.54 -4.79
N SER A 46 14.84 18.41 -3.86
CA SER A 46 16.24 18.21 -4.18
C SER A 46 16.28 16.89 -4.93
N SER A 47 16.41 17.03 -6.24
CA SER A 47 16.95 16.08 -7.20
C SER A 47 16.84 14.60 -6.83
N ASN A 48 15.98 13.88 -7.56
CA ASN A 48 16.14 12.50 -7.95
C ASN A 48 16.40 11.52 -6.79
N VAL A 49 15.48 11.39 -5.88
CA VAL A 49 15.21 10.07 -5.34
C VAL A 49 14.36 9.39 -6.42
N GLU A 50 15.01 8.73 -7.37
CA GLU A 50 14.33 7.69 -8.12
C GLU A 50 13.94 6.65 -7.07
N ILE A 51 12.65 6.66 -6.71
CA ILE A 51 12.04 5.52 -6.05
C ILE A 51 12.04 4.47 -7.15
N THR A 52 13.09 3.66 -7.19
CA THR A 52 13.08 2.46 -7.98
C THR A 52 12.02 1.57 -7.34
N ALA A 53 10.86 1.51 -7.96
CA ALA A 53 9.89 0.47 -7.71
C ALA A 53 10.67 -0.85 -7.74
N SER A 54 10.79 -1.47 -6.60
CA SER A 54 11.60 -2.67 -6.42
C SER A 54 10.69 -3.86 -6.61
N GLY A 55 10.72 -4.45 -7.79
CA GLY A 55 10.29 -5.82 -7.95
C GLY A 55 8.93 -6.03 -8.62
N VAL A 56 8.93 -7.06 -9.43
CA VAL A 56 7.76 -7.66 -10.08
C VAL A 56 6.84 -8.26 -9.01
N GLY A 57 5.59 -7.80 -8.97
CA GLY A 57 4.64 -8.19 -7.93
C GLY A 57 4.50 -7.15 -6.81
N ASP A 58 4.92 -5.93 -7.09
CA ASP A 58 4.86 -4.80 -6.17
C ASP A 58 3.42 -4.25 -6.13
N CYS A 59 2.81 -4.31 -4.97
CA CYS A 59 1.49 -3.76 -4.70
C CYS A 59 1.54 -2.76 -3.53
N ASP A 60 2.61 -1.99 -3.49
CA ASP A 60 2.79 -0.94 -2.50
C ASP A 60 1.56 -0.05 -2.42
N ILE A 61 1.17 0.31 -1.20
CA ILE A 61 0.07 1.23 -0.94
C ILE A 61 0.57 2.45 -0.19
N GLY A 62 -0.10 3.57 -0.39
CA GLY A 62 0.21 4.82 0.29
C GLY A 62 0.68 5.92 -0.65
N ASN A 63 1.17 7.00 -0.05
CA ASN A 63 1.62 8.19 -0.74
C ASN A 63 3.13 8.24 -0.85
N VAL A 64 3.65 8.36 -2.06
CA VAL A 64 5.09 8.45 -2.36
C VAL A 64 5.45 9.69 -3.18
N ASP A 65 4.45 10.45 -3.67
CA ASP A 65 4.65 11.69 -4.43
C ASP A 65 4.36 12.91 -3.56
N ALA A 66 5.39 13.71 -3.32
CA ALA A 66 5.31 14.92 -2.49
C ALA A 66 4.76 16.15 -3.23
N SER A 67 4.44 16.06 -4.52
CA SER A 67 4.10 17.23 -5.33
C SER A 67 2.84 17.98 -4.90
N GLU A 68 1.91 17.29 -4.24
CA GLU A 68 0.64 17.84 -3.73
C GLU A 68 0.65 18.06 -2.21
N PHE A 69 1.79 17.85 -1.56
CA PHE A 69 1.91 17.96 -0.10
C PHE A 69 2.67 19.21 0.31
N GLY A 70 2.13 19.92 1.29
CA GLY A 70 2.81 21.04 1.96
C GLY A 70 3.69 20.57 3.12
N SER A 71 4.49 21.46 3.67
CA SER A 71 5.26 21.16 4.88
C SER A 71 4.44 21.43 6.16
N GLY A 72 4.58 20.55 7.13
CA GLY A 72 3.97 20.67 8.44
C GLY A 72 4.84 20.10 9.54
N VAL A 73 4.37 20.17 10.77
CA VAL A 73 5.09 19.68 11.95
C VAL A 73 4.21 18.72 12.72
N PHE A 74 4.69 17.52 12.98
CA PHE A 74 4.05 16.60 13.93
C PHE A 74 4.27 17.07 15.38
N GLY A 75 3.18 17.07 16.16
CA GLY A 75 3.31 17.14 17.61
C GLY A 75 3.94 15.85 18.17
N PRO A 76 4.75 15.94 19.23
CA PRO A 76 5.30 14.75 19.88
C PRO A 76 4.21 14.01 20.65
N ASN A 77 4.45 12.72 20.90
CA ASN A 77 3.61 11.92 21.78
C ASN A 77 2.17 11.74 21.25
N TYR A 78 2.00 11.78 19.94
CA TYR A 78 0.76 11.38 19.28
C TYR A 78 1.06 10.27 18.29
N LEU A 79 0.36 9.13 18.42
CA LEU A 79 0.28 8.14 17.37
C LEU A 79 -0.84 8.57 16.42
N ILE A 80 -0.50 8.83 15.17
CA ILE A 80 -1.39 9.48 14.21
C ILE A 80 -1.21 8.89 12.82
N GLY A 81 -2.30 8.74 12.04
CA GLY A 81 -2.21 8.19 10.70
C GLY A 81 -3.48 8.25 9.89
N VAL A 82 -3.40 7.72 8.69
CA VAL A 82 -4.43 7.66 7.64
C VAL A 82 -4.55 6.26 7.08
N ALA A 83 -5.67 5.98 6.38
CA ALA A 83 -5.94 4.68 5.78
C ALA A 83 -5.55 4.64 4.29
N PHE A 84 -5.16 3.45 3.85
CA PHE A 84 -4.92 3.11 2.45
C PHE A 84 -5.51 1.74 2.13
N THR A 85 -5.96 1.55 0.89
CA THR A 85 -6.59 0.31 0.43
C THR A 85 -5.59 -0.59 -0.27
N LEU A 86 -5.53 -1.85 0.15
CA LEU A 86 -4.82 -2.92 -0.52
C LEU A 86 -5.82 -3.76 -1.33
N GLU A 87 -5.59 -3.90 -2.63
CA GLU A 87 -6.51 -4.60 -3.55
C GLU A 87 -6.31 -6.13 -3.57
N GLU A 88 -5.11 -6.61 -3.23
CA GLU A 88 -4.69 -8.02 -3.31
C GLU A 88 -4.02 -8.45 -2.01
N GLU A 89 -3.98 -9.76 -1.71
CA GLU A 89 -3.22 -10.28 -0.58
C GLU A 89 -1.72 -10.04 -0.78
N GLY A 90 -1.04 -9.60 0.26
CA GLY A 90 0.39 -9.33 0.20
C GLY A 90 1.10 -9.45 1.55
N THR A 91 2.42 -9.39 1.50
CA THR A 91 3.29 -9.42 2.68
C THR A 91 3.91 -8.05 2.90
N ILE A 92 3.62 -7.40 4.03
CA ILE A 92 4.27 -6.15 4.43
C ILE A 92 5.73 -6.45 4.76
N ASN A 93 6.68 -5.73 4.13
CA ASN A 93 8.12 -5.83 4.39
C ASN A 93 8.65 -4.62 5.18
N SER A 94 8.14 -3.42 4.88
CA SER A 94 8.48 -2.20 5.58
C SER A 94 7.33 -1.20 5.61
N ILE A 95 7.37 -0.31 6.60
CA ILE A 95 6.55 0.90 6.66
C ILE A 95 7.46 2.04 6.26
N ASN A 96 6.99 2.98 5.44
CA ASN A 96 7.83 4.03 4.88
C ASN A 96 7.22 5.41 5.15
N SER A 97 8.08 6.42 5.23
CA SER A 97 7.67 7.82 5.27
C SER A 97 8.61 8.70 4.45
N ILE A 98 8.11 9.83 3.95
CA ILE A 98 8.97 10.86 3.36
C ILE A 98 8.97 12.07 4.31
N SER A 99 10.16 12.51 4.74
CA SER A 99 10.35 13.58 5.70
C SER A 99 11.27 14.67 5.15
N LEU A 100 11.10 15.90 5.69
CA LEU A 100 11.83 17.09 5.21
C LEU A 100 13.13 17.34 5.98
N GLU A 101 13.23 16.88 7.22
CA GLU A 101 14.38 17.12 8.10
C GLU A 101 14.75 15.92 8.94
N THR A 102 15.96 15.97 9.49
CA THR A 102 16.56 14.94 10.33
C THR A 102 16.56 15.38 11.80
N SER A 103 16.77 14.46 12.70
CA SER A 103 17.01 14.59 14.14
C SER A 103 15.81 14.31 15.06
N SER A 104 14.81 13.62 14.56
CA SER A 104 13.74 13.05 15.37
C SER A 104 13.83 11.53 15.34
N LEU A 105 13.36 10.88 16.38
CA LEU A 105 13.10 9.45 16.35
C LEU A 105 11.62 9.23 16.02
N VAL A 106 11.32 8.12 15.35
CA VAL A 106 9.96 7.71 14.99
C VAL A 106 9.77 6.24 15.26
N GLN A 107 8.54 5.86 15.58
CA GLN A 107 8.05 4.48 15.52
C GLN A 107 6.77 4.48 14.70
N MET A 108 6.65 3.54 13.75
CA MET A 108 5.48 3.43 12.88
C MET A 108 4.72 2.13 13.15
N ALA A 109 3.44 2.14 12.88
CA ALA A 109 2.55 1.02 13.11
C ALA A 109 1.50 0.90 12.00
N VAL A 110 1.00 -0.32 11.79
CA VAL A 110 -0.11 -0.62 10.87
C VAL A 110 -1.23 -1.29 11.66
N TYR A 111 -2.44 -0.78 11.47
CA TYR A 111 -3.67 -1.37 12.01
C TYR A 111 -4.58 -1.81 10.88
N ASN A 112 -5.39 -2.86 11.10
CA ASN A 112 -6.49 -3.18 10.21
C ASN A 112 -7.61 -2.14 10.35
N ASP A 113 -8.54 -2.16 9.41
CA ASP A 113 -9.75 -1.36 9.44
C ASP A 113 -10.95 -2.17 9.96
N LEU A 114 -11.78 -1.51 10.76
CA LEU A 114 -13.10 -2.00 11.14
C LEU A 114 -14.16 -0.94 10.78
N THR A 115 -14.68 -1.02 9.55
CA THR A 115 -15.75 -0.11 9.08
C THR A 115 -15.39 1.38 9.10
N GLY A 116 -14.18 1.72 8.65
CA GLY A 116 -13.66 3.09 8.56
C GLY A 116 -13.01 3.60 9.85
N VAL A 117 -12.65 2.70 10.77
CA VAL A 117 -12.00 3.01 12.04
C VAL A 117 -10.81 2.05 12.22
N PRO A 118 -9.63 2.52 12.66
CA PRO A 118 -8.54 1.61 12.99
C PRO A 118 -8.92 0.68 14.14
N ASP A 119 -8.51 -0.57 14.08
CA ASP A 119 -8.92 -1.62 15.02
C ASP A 119 -7.70 -2.32 15.64
N ASP A 120 -7.38 -3.54 15.23
CA ASP A 120 -6.30 -4.31 15.83
C ASP A 120 -4.94 -3.99 15.19
N LEU A 121 -3.88 -3.95 16.01
CA LEU A 121 -2.50 -3.78 15.58
C LEU A 121 -2.05 -5.00 14.76
N ILE A 122 -1.54 -4.76 13.56
CA ILE A 122 -0.99 -5.78 12.66
C ILE A 122 0.51 -5.93 12.86
N VAL A 123 1.26 -4.83 12.72
CA VAL A 123 2.72 -4.81 12.80
C VAL A 123 3.20 -3.41 13.15
N PHE A 124 4.38 -3.31 13.73
CA PHE A 124 5.05 -2.03 14.01
C PHE A 124 6.56 -2.13 13.78
N SER A 125 7.19 -0.99 13.54
CA SER A 125 8.64 -0.89 13.35
C SER A 125 9.38 -0.79 14.68
N GLU A 126 10.68 -1.06 14.64
CA GLU A 126 11.58 -0.58 15.70
C GLU A 126 11.62 0.96 15.68
N ILE A 127 12.07 1.56 16.79
CA ILE A 127 12.34 2.99 16.86
C ILE A 127 13.57 3.30 16.00
N ALA A 128 13.45 4.29 15.11
CA ALA A 128 14.51 4.66 14.18
C ALA A 128 14.66 6.17 14.01
N GLU A 129 15.83 6.60 13.56
CA GLU A 129 16.07 8.01 13.20
C GLU A 129 15.36 8.37 11.90
N VAL A 130 14.81 9.58 11.86
CA VAL A 130 14.23 10.18 10.66
C VAL A 130 15.33 10.88 9.87
N VAL A 131 15.41 10.58 8.56
CA VAL A 131 16.32 11.27 7.64
C VAL A 131 15.55 12.10 6.63
N ASN A 132 16.20 13.05 6.00
CA ASN A 132 15.60 13.82 4.91
C ASN A 132 15.36 12.91 3.70
N GLY A 133 14.15 12.95 3.13
CA GLY A 133 13.74 12.13 2.01
C GLY A 133 13.02 10.85 2.46
N MET A 134 13.16 9.80 1.68
CA MET A 134 12.53 8.49 1.94
C MET A 134 13.18 7.81 3.15
N ASN A 135 12.33 7.39 4.07
CA ASN A 135 12.68 6.59 5.23
C ASN A 135 12.01 5.23 5.10
N VAL A 136 12.78 4.17 5.27
CA VAL A 136 12.31 2.78 5.19
C VAL A 136 12.51 2.14 6.56
N TYR A 137 11.42 1.68 7.17
CA TYR A 137 11.41 1.04 8.48
C TYR A 137 11.01 -0.43 8.34
N PRO A 138 11.98 -1.36 8.28
CA PRO A 138 11.69 -2.78 8.16
C PRO A 138 10.83 -3.29 9.31
N VAL A 139 9.90 -4.17 9.01
CA VAL A 139 9.06 -4.86 10.00
C VAL A 139 9.19 -6.37 9.88
N THR A 140 8.65 -7.10 10.84
CA THR A 140 8.51 -8.55 10.68
C THR A 140 7.58 -8.81 9.50
N PRO A 141 8.01 -9.55 8.46
CA PRO A 141 7.17 -9.84 7.30
C PRO A 141 5.82 -10.42 7.72
N THR A 142 4.74 -9.73 7.36
CA THR A 142 3.39 -10.06 7.83
C THR A 142 2.44 -10.10 6.64
N VAL A 143 1.79 -11.25 6.44
CA VAL A 143 0.79 -11.43 5.38
C VAL A 143 -0.51 -10.75 5.78
N ILE A 144 -1.06 -9.96 4.88
CA ILE A 144 -2.34 -9.25 5.03
C ILE A 144 -3.26 -9.51 3.84
N PRO A 145 -4.57 -9.76 4.08
CA PRO A 145 -5.57 -9.88 3.01
C PRO A 145 -5.87 -8.53 2.35
N PRO A 146 -6.61 -8.50 1.21
CA PRO A 146 -7.18 -7.27 0.68
C PRO A 146 -8.04 -6.55 1.72
N GLY A 147 -7.94 -5.21 1.78
CA GLY A 147 -8.68 -4.39 2.74
C GLY A 147 -8.08 -3.02 2.96
N ASP A 148 -8.69 -2.27 3.86
CA ASP A 148 -8.18 -0.97 4.29
C ASP A 148 -7.25 -1.13 5.49
N TYR A 149 -6.16 -0.36 5.50
CA TYR A 149 -5.13 -0.41 6.54
C TYR A 149 -4.73 1.00 6.94
N TRP A 150 -4.61 1.23 8.25
CA TRP A 150 -4.19 2.49 8.84
C TRP A 150 -2.69 2.49 9.06
N ILE A 151 -1.97 3.39 8.39
CA ILE A 151 -0.54 3.60 8.58
C ILE A 151 -0.35 4.76 9.54
N MET A 152 0.29 4.50 10.67
CA MET A 152 0.42 5.45 11.77
C MET A 152 1.87 5.67 12.18
N ALA A 153 2.16 6.86 12.70
CA ALA A 153 3.48 7.21 13.21
C ALA A 153 3.40 7.96 14.54
N VAL A 154 4.35 7.70 15.44
CA VAL A 154 4.59 8.50 16.63
C VAL A 154 6.03 9.04 16.60
N PHE A 155 6.20 10.35 16.82
CA PHE A 155 7.50 11.02 16.81
C PHE A 155 7.91 11.45 18.21
N GLU A 156 9.22 11.39 18.50
CA GLU A 156 9.78 11.78 19.79
C GLU A 156 9.71 13.29 20.03
N VAL A 157 10.02 14.08 19.01
CA VAL A 157 10.22 15.53 19.14
C VAL A 157 9.22 16.29 18.29
N SER A 158 8.70 17.40 18.85
CA SER A 158 7.88 18.37 18.13
C SER A 158 8.70 19.61 17.75
N GLY A 159 8.10 20.40 16.88
CA GLY A 159 8.66 21.66 16.45
C GLY A 159 9.54 21.48 15.22
N ASN A 160 10.58 22.29 15.07
CA ASN A 160 11.35 22.40 13.84
C ASN A 160 12.07 21.12 13.38
N ASN A 161 12.01 20.08 14.16
CA ASN A 161 12.76 18.85 13.90
C ASN A 161 11.91 17.66 13.42
N SER A 162 10.60 17.84 13.31
CA SER A 162 9.68 16.79 12.85
C SER A 162 8.89 17.27 11.64
N ASN A 163 9.60 17.90 10.69
CA ASN A 163 8.94 18.37 9.47
C ASN A 163 8.56 17.18 8.59
N VAL A 164 7.28 17.10 8.30
CA VAL A 164 6.66 16.10 7.45
C VAL A 164 5.94 16.78 6.32
N PHE A 165 5.64 16.01 5.30
CA PHE A 165 4.73 16.44 4.27
C PHE A 165 3.27 16.20 4.71
N ILE A 166 2.42 17.21 4.57
CA ILE A 166 1.00 17.18 4.91
C ILE A 166 0.20 17.48 3.66
N GLY A 167 -0.71 16.57 3.31
CA GLY A 167 -1.73 16.72 2.27
C GLY A 167 -3.12 16.94 2.85
N GLU A 168 -4.11 16.91 1.99
CA GLU A 168 -5.52 17.05 2.33
C GLU A 168 -6.33 15.85 1.82
N GLY A 169 -7.54 15.66 2.34
CA GLY A 169 -8.54 14.76 1.76
C GLY A 169 -8.82 13.48 2.54
N GLN A 170 -7.99 13.12 3.52
CA GLN A 170 -8.18 11.91 4.32
C GLN A 170 -8.79 12.20 5.69
N THR A 171 -9.44 11.19 6.27
CA THR A 171 -9.75 11.14 7.70
C THR A 171 -8.54 10.65 8.46
N VAL A 172 -8.17 11.38 9.49
CA VAL A 172 -7.04 11.06 10.35
C VAL A 172 -7.54 10.50 11.67
N PHE A 173 -6.95 9.41 12.13
CA PHE A 173 -7.12 8.94 13.50
C PHE A 173 -5.84 9.14 14.32
N TYR A 174 -6.00 9.44 15.62
CA TYR A 174 -4.89 9.69 16.52
C TYR A 174 -5.22 9.38 17.98
N THR A 175 -4.19 9.14 18.77
CA THR A 175 -4.27 9.04 20.23
C THR A 175 -3.04 9.65 20.88
N ASP A 176 -3.17 10.08 22.15
CA ASP A 176 -2.02 10.42 22.96
C ASP A 176 -1.20 9.16 23.25
N LEU A 177 0.07 9.16 22.86
CA LEU A 177 1.03 8.08 23.11
C LEU A 177 2.38 8.70 23.43
N PRO A 178 2.83 8.72 24.70
CA PRO A 178 4.17 9.13 25.03
C PRO A 178 5.19 8.32 24.24
N PHE A 179 6.15 8.98 23.60
CA PHE A 179 7.15 8.31 22.79
C PHE A 179 7.95 7.29 23.62
N GLY A 180 8.06 6.07 23.09
CA GLY A 180 8.69 4.95 23.79
C GLY A 180 7.74 4.11 24.64
N ASP A 181 6.49 4.53 24.83
CA ASP A 181 5.46 3.66 25.39
C ASP A 181 5.05 2.59 24.37
N PRO A 182 4.55 1.44 24.83
CA PRO A 182 4.10 0.38 23.92
C PRO A 182 3.01 0.84 22.96
N ILE A 183 3.14 0.50 21.68
CA ILE A 183 2.11 0.72 20.67
C ILE A 183 0.82 0.03 21.12
N PRO A 184 -0.34 0.71 21.14
CA PRO A 184 -1.62 0.13 21.54
C PRO A 184 -1.99 -1.07 20.65
N LEU A 185 -2.46 -2.16 21.26
CA LEU A 185 -2.87 -3.37 20.52
C LEU A 185 -4.21 -3.20 19.81
N ASN A 186 -5.02 -2.20 20.20
CA ASN A 186 -6.30 -1.88 19.57
C ASN A 186 -6.49 -0.37 19.53
N ALA A 187 -7.12 0.13 18.47
CA ALA A 187 -7.24 1.54 18.16
C ALA A 187 -8.69 2.07 18.10
N GLN A 188 -9.68 1.27 18.52
CA GLN A 188 -11.11 1.65 18.44
C GLN A 188 -11.48 2.92 19.21
N ASP A 189 -10.73 3.26 20.26
CA ASP A 189 -10.95 4.45 21.07
C ASP A 189 -10.17 5.69 20.58
N PHE A 190 -9.53 5.62 19.42
CA PHE A 190 -8.77 6.74 18.87
C PHE A 190 -9.71 7.87 18.44
N LEU A 191 -9.24 9.09 18.57
CA LEU A 191 -9.94 10.29 18.12
C LEU A 191 -9.69 10.53 16.64
N SER A 192 -10.60 11.25 15.97
CA SER A 192 -10.45 11.55 14.55
C SER A 192 -10.71 13.02 14.23
N TYR A 193 -10.16 13.47 13.11
CA TYR A 193 -10.48 14.73 12.45
C TYR A 193 -10.29 14.57 10.92
N GLU A 194 -10.83 15.49 10.16
CA GLU A 194 -10.92 15.40 8.70
C GLU A 194 -9.89 16.29 8.00
N ASN A 195 -9.65 15.97 6.73
CA ASN A 195 -8.97 16.81 5.76
C ASN A 195 -7.47 16.95 5.99
N GLN A 196 -6.80 15.85 6.35
CA GLN A 196 -5.34 15.75 6.29
C GLN A 196 -4.90 14.43 5.66
N ASP A 197 -3.69 14.41 5.12
CA ASP A 197 -3.05 13.23 4.55
C ASP A 197 -1.53 13.30 4.81
N PHE A 198 -0.85 12.16 4.73
CA PHE A 198 0.57 12.03 5.02
C PHE A 198 1.29 11.24 3.96
N LEU A 199 2.58 11.52 3.78
CA LEU A 199 3.47 10.73 2.92
C LEU A 199 3.93 9.47 3.65
N PHE A 200 2.98 8.60 3.91
CA PHE A 200 3.20 7.26 4.44
C PHE A 200 2.90 6.22 3.38
N SER A 201 3.66 5.14 3.36
CA SER A 201 3.43 4.01 2.47
C SER A 201 3.88 2.70 3.08
N LEU A 202 3.43 1.59 2.50
CA LEU A 202 3.90 0.24 2.80
C LEU A 202 4.59 -0.34 1.58
N ASP A 203 5.75 -0.94 1.79
CA ASP A 203 6.38 -1.84 0.85
C ASP A 203 5.76 -3.23 1.04
N ILE A 204 5.04 -3.68 0.03
CA ILE A 204 4.26 -4.91 0.07
C ILE A 204 4.64 -5.79 -1.11
N THR A 205 5.09 -7.01 -0.81
CA THR A 205 5.18 -8.05 -1.83
C THR A 205 3.84 -8.75 -1.93
N CYS A 206 3.14 -8.56 -3.05
CA CYS A 206 1.95 -9.33 -3.34
C CYS A 206 2.31 -10.70 -3.90
N ASP A 207 1.70 -11.74 -3.34
CA ASP A 207 1.64 -13.03 -3.99
C ASP A 207 0.70 -12.92 -5.20
N VAL A 208 1.22 -12.44 -6.31
CA VAL A 208 0.55 -12.61 -7.58
C VAL A 208 0.39 -14.12 -7.79
N LEU A 209 -0.81 -14.64 -7.49
CA LEU A 209 -1.19 -15.97 -7.93
C LEU A 209 -1.00 -16.02 -9.45
N GLY A 210 0.22 -16.36 -9.87
CA GLY A 210 0.56 -16.66 -11.23
C GLY A 210 1.09 -15.54 -12.10
N ASN A 211 2.06 -14.78 -11.63
CA ASN A 211 3.18 -14.36 -12.44
C ASN A 211 4.41 -14.19 -11.53
N ASN A 212 4.96 -15.31 -11.06
CA ASN A 212 6.41 -15.34 -11.06
C ASN A 212 6.75 -14.92 -12.48
N ASP A 213 7.46 -13.83 -12.68
CA ASP A 213 8.13 -13.57 -13.94
C ASP A 213 9.20 -14.65 -14.15
N ASN A 214 8.72 -15.86 -14.36
CA ASN A 214 9.42 -16.86 -15.11
C ASN A 214 9.39 -16.42 -16.58
N THR A 215 9.60 -15.12 -16.83
CA THR A 215 9.91 -14.65 -18.17
C THR A 215 11.35 -15.04 -18.43
N ILE A 216 11.54 -15.80 -19.46
CA ILE A 216 12.87 -16.11 -19.95
C ILE A 216 13.38 -14.88 -20.68
N GLU A 217 14.46 -14.27 -20.19
CA GLU A 217 15.06 -13.09 -20.81
C GLU A 217 15.37 -13.36 -22.29
N GLY A 218 14.91 -12.44 -23.14
CA GLY A 218 15.09 -12.57 -24.59
C GLY A 218 14.17 -13.57 -25.28
N PHE A 219 13.26 -14.24 -24.57
CA PHE A 219 12.20 -15.04 -25.19
C PHE A 219 11.01 -14.17 -25.57
N SER A 220 10.46 -14.38 -26.75
CA SER A 220 9.24 -13.73 -27.23
C SER A 220 8.42 -14.67 -28.10
N PHE A 221 7.11 -14.41 -28.17
CA PHE A 221 6.20 -15.15 -29.01
C PHE A 221 5.10 -14.26 -29.57
N TYR A 222 4.66 -14.54 -30.79
CA TYR A 222 3.59 -13.79 -31.47
C TYR A 222 2.98 -14.59 -32.63
N PRO A 223 1.73 -14.25 -33.05
CA PRO A 223 0.79 -13.32 -32.41
C PRO A 223 0.13 -13.91 -31.17
N ASN A 224 -0.35 -13.05 -30.28
CA ASN A 224 -1.26 -13.39 -29.20
C ASN A 224 -2.32 -12.26 -29.09
N PRO A 225 -3.61 -12.50 -29.43
CA PRO A 225 -4.23 -13.79 -29.78
C PRO A 225 -3.72 -14.41 -31.09
N VAL A 226 -3.75 -15.75 -31.14
CA VAL A 226 -3.28 -16.56 -32.27
C VAL A 226 -4.43 -17.26 -33.01
N THR A 227 -4.28 -17.40 -34.35
CA THR A 227 -5.21 -18.16 -35.18
C THR A 227 -4.64 -19.55 -35.54
N ASP A 228 -3.53 -19.64 -36.25
CA ASP A 228 -3.03 -20.89 -36.78
C ASP A 228 -1.64 -21.30 -36.24
N ALA A 229 -0.77 -20.33 -36.03
CA ALA A 229 0.60 -20.61 -35.63
C ALA A 229 1.19 -19.51 -34.74
N ILE A 230 1.96 -19.92 -33.76
CA ILE A 230 2.75 -19.05 -32.86
C ILE A 230 4.19 -19.07 -33.33
N ASN A 231 4.77 -17.91 -33.61
CA ASN A 231 6.21 -17.77 -33.81
C ASN A 231 6.87 -17.61 -32.46
N LEU A 232 7.92 -18.36 -32.23
CA LEU A 232 8.73 -18.36 -31.02
C LEU A 232 10.12 -17.83 -31.38
N SER A 233 10.68 -16.98 -30.53
CA SER A 233 12.04 -16.46 -30.68
C SER A 233 12.69 -16.31 -29.32
N SER A 234 13.97 -16.65 -29.20
CA SER A 234 14.77 -16.52 -27.98
C SER A 234 16.23 -16.18 -28.34
N ILE A 235 16.95 -15.57 -27.40
CA ILE A 235 18.40 -15.40 -27.51
C ILE A 235 19.10 -16.75 -27.34
N GLU A 236 18.64 -17.56 -26.39
CA GLU A 236 19.16 -18.88 -26.09
C GLU A 236 18.29 -19.98 -26.71
N ASN A 237 18.79 -21.23 -26.69
CA ASN A 237 18.16 -22.39 -27.32
C ASN A 237 16.82 -22.73 -26.60
N ILE A 238 15.70 -22.69 -27.34
CA ILE A 238 14.42 -23.19 -26.89
C ILE A 238 14.48 -24.72 -26.94
N GLU A 239 14.45 -25.37 -25.80
CA GLU A 239 14.54 -26.83 -25.71
C GLU A 239 13.21 -27.49 -26.01
N ARG A 240 12.14 -27.04 -25.33
CA ARG A 240 10.80 -27.65 -25.40
C ARG A 240 9.70 -26.61 -25.20
N VAL A 241 8.57 -26.85 -25.85
CA VAL A 241 7.33 -26.11 -25.63
C VAL A 241 6.20 -27.09 -25.38
N THR A 242 5.43 -26.85 -24.31
CA THR A 242 4.25 -27.64 -23.94
C THR A 242 3.07 -26.70 -23.76
N ILE A 243 1.92 -27.02 -24.40
CA ILE A 243 0.68 -26.24 -24.20
C ILE A 243 -0.34 -27.09 -23.43
N TYR A 244 -0.96 -26.45 -22.44
CA TYR A 244 -2.02 -27.00 -21.61
C TYR A 244 -3.32 -26.22 -21.80
N ASN A 245 -4.45 -26.91 -21.77
CA ASN A 245 -5.74 -26.26 -21.66
C ASN A 245 -6.01 -25.83 -20.19
N ILE A 246 -7.11 -25.09 -19.96
CA ILE A 246 -7.50 -24.60 -18.61
C ILE A 246 -7.80 -25.72 -17.60
N LEU A 247 -7.96 -26.97 -18.03
CA LEU A 247 -8.13 -28.14 -17.16
C LEU A 247 -6.78 -28.82 -16.84
N GLY A 248 -5.65 -28.22 -17.27
CA GLY A 248 -4.31 -28.77 -17.06
C GLY A 248 -3.96 -29.95 -17.98
N GLN A 249 -4.77 -30.24 -18.98
CA GLN A 249 -4.48 -31.32 -19.94
C GLN A 249 -3.49 -30.82 -21.00
N LYS A 250 -2.42 -31.59 -21.22
CA LYS A 250 -1.45 -31.34 -22.28
C LYS A 250 -2.06 -31.52 -23.64
N VAL A 251 -2.07 -30.48 -24.48
CA VAL A 251 -2.65 -30.49 -25.85
C VAL A 251 -1.58 -30.40 -26.93
N ILE A 252 -0.42 -29.83 -26.64
CA ILE A 252 0.77 -29.82 -27.49
C ILE A 252 1.99 -30.11 -26.64
N ASP A 253 2.94 -30.88 -27.18
CA ASP A 253 4.24 -31.18 -26.57
C ASP A 253 5.26 -31.34 -27.69
N GLN A 254 6.23 -30.40 -27.78
CA GLN A 254 7.17 -30.36 -28.91
C GLN A 254 8.56 -29.96 -28.42
N ASP A 255 9.57 -30.78 -28.81
CA ASP A 255 10.98 -30.43 -28.68
C ASP A 255 11.35 -29.51 -29.84
N ILE A 256 11.99 -28.40 -29.54
CA ILE A 256 12.34 -27.33 -30.50
C ILE A 256 13.83 -27.39 -30.87
N ASN A 257 14.72 -27.33 -29.88
CA ASN A 257 16.19 -27.35 -30.04
C ASN A 257 16.71 -26.30 -31.03
N ALA A 258 16.16 -25.09 -30.99
CA ALA A 258 16.53 -23.95 -31.84
C ALA A 258 16.21 -22.62 -31.14
N THR A 259 16.87 -21.54 -31.58
CA THR A 259 16.56 -20.17 -31.05
C THR A 259 15.32 -19.57 -31.66
N SER A 260 14.70 -20.16 -32.66
CA SER A 260 13.41 -19.76 -33.23
C SER A 260 12.66 -20.94 -33.79
N SER A 261 11.34 -20.90 -33.72
CA SER A 261 10.45 -21.94 -34.26
C SER A 261 9.07 -21.40 -34.52
N GLN A 262 8.29 -22.15 -35.27
CA GLN A 262 6.85 -21.93 -35.46
C GLN A 262 6.06 -23.12 -34.95
N LEU A 263 5.16 -22.86 -34.01
CA LEU A 263 4.31 -23.87 -33.40
C LEU A 263 2.93 -23.80 -34.00
N ASN A 264 2.47 -24.91 -34.61
CA ASN A 264 1.11 -25.01 -35.20
C ASN A 264 0.08 -25.24 -34.09
N VAL A 265 -0.90 -24.34 -33.99
CA VAL A 265 -2.01 -24.36 -33.03
C VAL A 265 -3.37 -24.36 -33.71
N SER A 266 -3.43 -24.60 -35.04
CA SER A 266 -4.67 -24.54 -35.81
C SER A 266 -5.74 -25.57 -35.36
N ASN A 267 -5.31 -26.68 -34.77
CA ASN A 267 -6.21 -27.73 -34.24
C ASN A 267 -6.75 -27.41 -32.84
N LEU A 268 -6.29 -26.34 -32.18
CA LEU A 268 -6.84 -25.96 -30.89
C LEU A 268 -8.15 -25.21 -31.06
N VAL A 269 -9.09 -25.45 -30.16
CA VAL A 269 -10.35 -24.69 -30.10
C VAL A 269 -10.11 -23.30 -29.55
N THR A 270 -10.96 -22.34 -29.91
CA THR A 270 -10.95 -20.99 -29.34
C THR A 270 -10.99 -21.01 -27.81
N GLY A 271 -10.08 -20.31 -27.17
CA GLY A 271 -9.97 -20.28 -25.72
C GLY A 271 -8.61 -19.85 -25.19
N ALA A 272 -8.47 -19.92 -23.87
CA ALA A 272 -7.22 -19.63 -23.18
C ALA A 272 -6.41 -20.91 -22.92
N TYR A 273 -5.11 -20.83 -23.10
CA TYR A 273 -4.13 -21.90 -22.91
C TYR A 273 -2.94 -21.40 -22.12
N LEU A 274 -2.24 -22.32 -21.45
CA LEU A 274 -0.96 -22.08 -20.79
C LEU A 274 0.14 -22.74 -21.62
N MET A 275 1.10 -21.94 -22.11
CA MET A 275 2.27 -22.39 -22.83
C MET A 275 3.48 -22.38 -21.90
N GLN A 276 3.99 -23.55 -21.58
CA GLN A 276 5.23 -23.71 -20.83
C GLN A 276 6.40 -23.86 -21.82
N VAL A 277 7.43 -23.07 -21.61
CA VAL A 277 8.63 -23.02 -22.46
C VAL A 277 9.86 -23.29 -21.63
N SER A 278 10.75 -24.16 -22.12
CA SER A 278 12.06 -24.39 -21.52
C SER A 278 13.15 -23.83 -22.44
N VAL A 279 14.03 -22.96 -21.89
CA VAL A 279 15.16 -22.34 -22.58
C VAL A 279 16.37 -22.39 -21.66
N ASP A 280 17.45 -22.99 -22.08
CA ASP A 280 18.71 -23.10 -21.33
C ASP A 280 18.51 -23.56 -19.87
N GLY A 281 17.71 -24.62 -19.68
CA GLY A 281 17.38 -25.22 -18.38
C GLY A 281 16.40 -24.40 -17.52
N LYS A 282 16.01 -23.21 -17.94
CA LYS A 282 14.97 -22.39 -17.29
C LYS A 282 13.61 -22.70 -17.87
N THR A 283 12.57 -22.65 -17.07
CA THR A 283 11.20 -22.90 -17.52
C THR A 283 10.30 -21.71 -17.16
N ALA A 284 9.52 -21.25 -18.14
CA ALA A 284 8.52 -20.19 -17.94
C ALA A 284 7.16 -20.58 -18.49
N THR A 285 6.09 -19.97 -17.98
CA THR A 285 4.72 -20.21 -18.41
C THR A 285 4.08 -18.94 -18.91
N TYR A 286 3.49 -19.00 -20.11
CA TYR A 286 2.88 -17.86 -20.79
C TYR A 286 1.41 -18.13 -21.10
N LYS A 287 0.56 -17.14 -21.00
CA LYS A 287 -0.83 -17.21 -21.41
C LYS A 287 -0.95 -17.00 -22.91
N VAL A 288 -1.61 -17.93 -23.61
CA VAL A 288 -1.90 -17.86 -25.03
C VAL A 288 -3.41 -17.80 -25.22
N LEU A 289 -3.88 -16.85 -26.03
CA LEU A 289 -5.28 -16.73 -26.44
C LEU A 289 -5.43 -17.23 -27.88
N LYS A 290 -6.28 -18.24 -28.07
CA LYS A 290 -6.63 -18.82 -29.38
C LYS A 290 -7.96 -18.26 -29.86
N ASN A 291 -7.96 -17.64 -31.03
CA ASN A 291 -9.15 -17.16 -31.73
C ASN A 291 -9.76 -18.25 -32.64
#